data_f2c750bcf682c0fe9590ca931ca475c5
#
_entry.id   f2c750bcf682c0fe9590ca931ca475c5
#
_cell.length_a   1.000
_cell.length_b   1.000
_cell.length_c   1.000
_cell.angle_alpha   90.00
_cell.angle_beta   90.00
_cell.angle_gamma   90.00
#
_symmetry.space_group_name_H-M   'P 1'
#
loop_
_entity.id
_entity.type
_entity.pdbx_description
1 polymer ?
#
loop_
_entity_poly.entity_id
_entity_poly.type
_entity_poly.pdbx_seq_one_letter_code
_entity_poly.pdbx_strand_id
1 'polypeptide(L)'
;MKIGLRQQRILVAIIAYYEKEGFLPSYEELTELTDLKSVSTIHYHMIHLIEKGFLTRVDGKSRAYKIVYNAKGEPYHFETLEEKNIVTIPVITSTMTGSQIFDKENIVAHLYLPEQMLGAKEGFALKVSGEDMVSEGVLSGDYLLFVESQEAKDQDLIIILSGNEIACAKYHYHHGEESMSFFNARETIYSDSAMMIGRVVALYRDYKGSEIHA
;
A
#
# COMPACT_ATOMS: atom_id res chain seq x y z
N MET A 1 -7.82 -17.37 -30.23
CA MET A 1 -6.64 -18.27 -30.21
C MET A 1 -6.93 -19.47 -29.34
N LYS A 2 -6.62 -20.71 -29.74
CA LYS A 2 -6.85 -21.90 -28.91
C LYS A 2 -5.53 -22.61 -28.63
N ILE A 3 -5.28 -22.96 -27.38
CA ILE A 3 -4.14 -23.77 -26.91
C ILE A 3 -4.65 -25.07 -26.30
N GLY A 4 -3.81 -26.13 -26.40
CA GLY A 4 -4.15 -27.43 -25.85
C GLY A 4 -4.11 -27.46 -24.31
N LEU A 5 -4.75 -28.45 -23.70
CA LEU A 5 -4.86 -28.56 -22.23
C LEU A 5 -3.51 -28.50 -21.48
N ARG A 6 -2.44 -29.12 -22.04
CA ARG A 6 -1.11 -29.05 -21.42
C ARG A 6 -0.52 -27.65 -21.46
N GLN A 7 -0.71 -26.94 -22.60
CA GLN A 7 -0.27 -25.56 -22.75
C GLN A 7 -1.05 -24.62 -21.81
N GLN A 8 -2.36 -24.85 -21.65
CA GLN A 8 -3.18 -24.12 -20.68
C GLN A 8 -2.66 -24.30 -19.25
N ARG A 9 -2.37 -25.54 -18.84
CA ARG A 9 -1.83 -25.83 -17.50
C ARG A 9 -0.51 -25.12 -17.24
N ILE A 10 0.42 -25.15 -18.21
CA ILE A 10 1.70 -24.46 -18.10
C ILE A 10 1.47 -22.95 -17.96
N LEU A 11 0.61 -22.36 -18.80
CA LEU A 11 0.35 -20.92 -18.78
C LEU A 11 -0.32 -20.49 -17.48
N VAL A 12 -1.26 -21.27 -16.96
CA VAL A 12 -1.89 -21.02 -15.65
C VAL A 12 -0.86 -21.11 -14.52
N ALA A 13 0.04 -22.10 -14.55
CA ALA A 13 1.11 -22.24 -13.56
C ALA A 13 2.08 -21.05 -13.60
N ILE A 14 2.44 -20.57 -14.79
CA ILE A 14 3.28 -19.37 -14.98
C ILE A 14 2.62 -18.15 -14.36
N ILE A 15 1.33 -17.92 -14.64
CA ILE A 15 0.58 -16.78 -14.16
C ILE A 15 0.46 -16.82 -12.61
N ALA A 16 0.03 -17.96 -12.08
CA ALA A 16 -0.14 -18.11 -10.63
C ALA A 16 1.18 -17.94 -9.85
N TYR A 17 2.28 -18.44 -10.39
CA TYR A 17 3.60 -18.27 -9.81
C TYR A 17 4.02 -16.80 -9.83
N TYR A 18 3.84 -16.13 -10.97
CA TYR A 18 4.15 -14.71 -11.12
C TYR A 18 3.33 -13.83 -10.17
N GLU A 19 2.03 -14.09 -10.05
CA GLU A 19 1.13 -13.35 -9.12
C GLU A 19 1.53 -13.52 -7.65
N LYS A 20 2.10 -14.68 -7.30
CA LYS A 20 2.54 -14.98 -5.94
C LYS A 20 3.94 -14.45 -5.63
N GLU A 21 4.91 -14.71 -6.51
CA GLU A 21 6.34 -14.49 -6.25
C GLU A 21 6.88 -13.17 -6.85
N GLY A 22 6.14 -12.55 -7.81
CA GLY A 22 6.53 -11.30 -8.47
C GLY A 22 7.55 -11.47 -9.61
N PHE A 23 7.97 -12.69 -9.91
CA PHE A 23 8.86 -13.03 -11.03
C PHE A 23 8.43 -14.32 -11.72
N LEU A 24 8.95 -14.56 -12.93
CA LEU A 24 8.55 -15.71 -13.75
C LEU A 24 9.32 -16.97 -13.34
N PRO A 25 8.65 -18.15 -13.32
CA PRO A 25 9.28 -19.41 -12.95
C PRO A 25 10.32 -19.87 -13.97
N SER A 26 11.34 -20.56 -13.51
CA SER A 26 12.28 -21.32 -14.34
C SER A 26 11.61 -22.56 -14.94
N TYR A 27 12.27 -23.20 -15.90
CA TYR A 27 11.74 -24.43 -16.50
C TYR A 27 11.76 -25.60 -15.52
N GLU A 28 12.70 -25.62 -14.58
CA GLU A 28 12.77 -26.59 -13.49
C GLU A 28 11.57 -26.43 -12.55
N GLU A 29 11.30 -25.20 -12.10
CA GLU A 29 10.14 -24.89 -11.26
C GLU A 29 8.82 -25.23 -11.97
N LEU A 30 8.72 -25.02 -13.27
CA LEU A 30 7.56 -25.43 -14.06
C LEU A 30 7.35 -26.95 -14.10
N THR A 31 8.41 -27.76 -14.00
CA THR A 31 8.24 -29.22 -13.87
C THR A 31 7.63 -29.62 -12.53
N GLU A 32 7.93 -28.86 -11.46
CA GLU A 32 7.38 -29.08 -10.13
C GLU A 32 5.93 -28.59 -10.01
N LEU A 33 5.61 -27.48 -10.70
CA LEU A 33 4.29 -26.86 -10.68
C LEU A 33 3.27 -27.54 -11.63
N THR A 34 3.75 -28.39 -12.52
CA THR A 34 2.92 -29.08 -13.51
C THR A 34 3.17 -30.58 -13.44
N ASP A 35 2.25 -31.40 -13.95
CA ASP A 35 2.45 -32.86 -14.02
C ASP A 35 3.47 -33.30 -15.11
N LEU A 36 4.29 -32.38 -15.63
CA LEU A 36 5.22 -32.62 -16.70
C LEU A 36 6.62 -32.85 -16.11
N LYS A 37 7.06 -34.12 -16.17
CA LYS A 37 8.29 -34.57 -15.49
C LYS A 37 9.61 -34.24 -16.23
N SER A 38 9.57 -33.44 -17.30
CA SER A 38 10.75 -33.20 -18.14
C SER A 38 10.85 -31.74 -18.56
N VAL A 39 12.01 -31.13 -18.28
CA VAL A 39 12.37 -29.77 -18.72
C VAL A 39 12.27 -29.67 -20.28
N SER A 40 12.63 -30.71 -21.01
CA SER A 40 12.51 -30.71 -22.47
C SER A 40 11.05 -30.65 -22.93
N THR A 41 10.13 -31.27 -22.19
CA THR A 41 8.69 -31.18 -22.46
C THR A 41 8.15 -29.79 -22.17
N ILE A 42 8.56 -29.19 -21.08
CA ILE A 42 8.23 -27.79 -20.76
C ILE A 42 8.74 -26.87 -21.86
N HIS A 43 10.02 -26.98 -22.24
CA HIS A 43 10.62 -26.18 -23.29
C HIS A 43 9.85 -26.29 -24.62
N TYR A 44 9.47 -27.51 -25.04
CA TYR A 44 8.64 -27.73 -26.21
C TYR A 44 7.32 -26.97 -26.17
N HIS A 45 6.60 -27.04 -25.05
CA HIS A 45 5.33 -26.32 -24.88
C HIS A 45 5.50 -24.80 -24.77
N MET A 46 6.61 -24.33 -24.18
CA MET A 46 6.93 -22.89 -24.12
C MET A 46 7.16 -22.32 -25.54
N ILE A 47 7.88 -23.03 -26.42
CA ILE A 47 8.04 -22.61 -27.81
C ILE A 47 6.68 -22.46 -28.49
N HIS A 48 5.79 -23.43 -28.32
CA HIS A 48 4.45 -23.35 -28.93
C HIS A 48 3.57 -22.26 -28.33
N LEU A 49 3.72 -21.93 -27.04
CA LEU A 49 3.04 -20.78 -26.44
C LEU A 49 3.55 -19.46 -27.03
N ILE A 50 4.85 -19.37 -27.33
CA ILE A 50 5.45 -18.20 -27.98
C ILE A 50 4.97 -18.11 -29.44
N GLU A 51 5.02 -19.21 -30.21
CA GLU A 51 4.55 -19.26 -31.60
C GLU A 51 3.07 -18.86 -31.72
N LYS A 52 2.26 -19.21 -30.74
CA LYS A 52 0.84 -18.85 -30.68
C LYS A 52 0.59 -17.47 -30.08
N GLY A 53 1.65 -16.74 -29.72
CA GLY A 53 1.57 -15.38 -29.20
C GLY A 53 1.07 -15.25 -27.76
N PHE A 54 0.91 -16.34 -27.00
CA PHE A 54 0.53 -16.27 -25.58
C PHE A 54 1.68 -15.79 -24.71
N LEU A 55 2.91 -16.07 -25.13
CA LEU A 55 4.15 -15.56 -24.55
C LEU A 55 4.96 -14.85 -25.62
N THR A 56 5.83 -13.93 -25.24
CA THR A 56 6.82 -13.34 -26.12
C THR A 56 8.21 -13.38 -25.48
N ARG A 57 9.27 -13.49 -26.28
CA ARG A 57 10.65 -13.43 -25.77
C ARG A 57 11.04 -11.98 -25.49
N VAL A 58 11.88 -11.79 -24.50
CA VAL A 58 12.52 -10.50 -24.26
C VAL A 58 13.87 -10.49 -24.95
N ASP A 59 14.07 -9.55 -25.86
CA ASP A 59 15.31 -9.43 -26.62
C ASP A 59 16.52 -9.19 -25.69
N GLY A 60 17.64 -9.84 -26.03
CA GLY A 60 18.90 -9.66 -25.31
C GLY A 60 19.05 -10.45 -24.01
N LYS A 61 18.04 -11.22 -23.57
CA LYS A 61 18.12 -12.07 -22.37
C LYS A 61 17.77 -13.51 -22.70
N SER A 62 18.70 -14.44 -22.47
CA SER A 62 18.42 -15.87 -22.56
C SER A 62 17.44 -16.26 -21.44
N ARG A 63 16.35 -16.95 -21.80
CA ARG A 63 15.30 -17.46 -20.88
C ARG A 63 14.31 -16.43 -20.35
N ALA A 64 14.31 -15.18 -20.84
CA ALA A 64 13.31 -14.22 -20.46
C ALA A 64 12.12 -14.22 -21.43
N TYR A 65 10.91 -14.30 -20.91
CA TYR A 65 9.66 -14.21 -21.67
C TYR A 65 8.67 -13.30 -20.94
N LYS A 66 7.68 -12.80 -21.67
CA LYS A 66 6.56 -12.02 -21.10
C LYS A 66 5.26 -12.75 -21.43
N ILE A 67 4.30 -12.66 -20.50
CA ILE A 67 2.95 -13.14 -20.72
C ILE A 67 2.20 -12.08 -21.55
N VAL A 68 1.56 -12.50 -22.64
CA VAL A 68 0.79 -11.63 -23.53
C VAL A 68 -0.71 -11.87 -23.36
N TYR A 69 -1.11 -13.14 -23.24
CA TYR A 69 -2.50 -13.53 -23.04
C TYR A 69 -2.61 -14.55 -21.91
N ASN A 70 -3.73 -14.50 -21.18
CA ASN A 70 -4.08 -15.53 -20.20
C ASN A 70 -4.60 -16.81 -20.89
N ALA A 71 -4.89 -17.86 -20.12
CA ALA A 71 -5.33 -19.14 -20.64
C ALA A 71 -6.72 -19.09 -21.34
N LYS A 72 -7.49 -18.03 -21.15
CA LYS A 72 -8.76 -17.78 -21.84
C LYS A 72 -8.55 -17.06 -23.18
N GLY A 73 -7.33 -16.58 -23.47
CA GLY A 73 -7.00 -15.80 -24.65
C GLY A 73 -7.33 -14.31 -24.53
N GLU A 74 -7.51 -13.82 -23.32
CA GLU A 74 -7.66 -12.42 -23.01
C GLU A 74 -6.28 -11.78 -22.80
N PRO A 75 -6.05 -10.52 -23.19
CA PRO A 75 -4.79 -9.84 -22.90
C PRO A 75 -4.44 -9.97 -21.42
N TYR A 76 -3.21 -10.39 -21.13
CA TYR A 76 -2.72 -10.44 -19.76
C TYR A 76 -2.10 -9.10 -19.42
N HIS A 77 -2.74 -8.40 -18.52
CA HIS A 77 -2.19 -7.19 -17.93
C HIS A 77 -1.34 -7.62 -16.73
N PHE A 78 -0.03 -7.37 -16.82
CA PHE A 78 0.77 -7.37 -15.62
C PHE A 78 0.14 -6.30 -14.72
N GLU A 79 -0.32 -6.66 -13.54
CA GLU A 79 -0.48 -5.66 -12.49
C GLU A 79 0.92 -5.13 -12.19
N THR A 80 1.35 -4.16 -12.97
CA THR A 80 2.52 -3.38 -12.63
C THR A 80 2.20 -2.66 -11.32
N LEU A 81 3.22 -2.40 -10.51
CA LEU A 81 3.08 -1.54 -9.33
C LEU A 81 2.40 -0.19 -9.68
N GLU A 82 2.38 0.18 -10.97
CA GLU A 82 1.74 1.36 -11.53
C GLU A 82 0.20 1.27 -11.60
N GLU A 83 -0.38 0.06 -11.63
CA GLU A 83 -1.84 -0.15 -11.59
C GLU A 83 -2.36 -0.54 -10.20
N LYS A 84 -1.50 -0.71 -9.21
CA LYS A 84 -1.92 -0.82 -7.83
C LYS A 84 -2.53 0.52 -7.45
N ASN A 85 -3.83 0.48 -7.19
CA ASN A 85 -4.69 1.57 -6.76
C ASN A 85 -3.90 2.66 -6.03
N ILE A 86 -3.48 3.69 -6.76
CA ILE A 86 -2.94 4.89 -6.16
C ILE A 86 -4.13 5.65 -5.60
N VAL A 87 -4.13 5.85 -4.31
CA VAL A 87 -5.11 6.69 -3.64
C VAL A 87 -4.57 8.08 -3.44
N THR A 88 -5.44 9.06 -3.60
CA THR A 88 -5.13 10.46 -3.31
C THR A 88 -5.49 10.72 -1.86
N ILE A 89 -4.48 11.05 -1.06
CA ILE A 89 -4.62 11.29 0.38
C ILE A 89 -4.53 12.79 0.64
N PRO A 90 -5.62 13.45 1.02
CA PRO A 90 -5.61 14.86 1.41
C PRO A 90 -4.74 15.07 2.64
N VAL A 91 -3.90 16.10 2.61
CA VAL A 91 -3.05 16.50 3.72
C VAL A 91 -3.69 17.68 4.44
N ILE A 92 -3.89 17.51 5.74
CA ILE A 92 -4.38 18.54 6.65
C ILE A 92 -3.27 18.99 7.62
N THR A 93 -3.47 20.15 8.23
CA THR A 93 -2.57 20.70 9.27
C THR A 93 -3.22 20.61 10.66
N SER A 94 -2.45 20.95 11.68
CA SER A 94 -2.91 20.92 13.08
C SER A 94 -3.96 21.99 13.42
N THR A 95 -4.23 22.94 12.54
CA THR A 95 -5.19 24.02 12.80
C THR A 95 -6.30 24.00 11.77
N MET A 96 -7.53 23.99 12.22
CA MET A 96 -8.73 24.09 11.38
C MET A 96 -9.09 25.54 11.06
N THR A 97 -9.50 25.74 9.80
CA THR A 97 -10.24 26.92 9.35
C THR A 97 -11.61 26.45 8.84
N GLY A 98 -12.68 27.12 9.25
CA GLY A 98 -14.04 26.73 8.83
C GLY A 98 -14.74 25.77 9.79
N SER A 99 -15.80 25.12 9.30
CA SER A 99 -16.72 24.35 10.13
C SER A 99 -16.50 22.84 10.13
N GLN A 100 -15.77 22.31 9.12
CA GLN A 100 -15.54 20.87 8.96
C GLN A 100 -14.08 20.58 8.69
N ILE A 101 -13.56 19.53 9.35
CA ILE A 101 -12.14 19.10 9.28
C ILE A 101 -11.70 18.84 7.84
N PHE A 102 -12.56 18.21 7.07
CA PHE A 102 -12.26 17.73 5.71
C PHE A 102 -12.70 18.70 4.62
N ASP A 103 -13.04 19.95 4.98
CA ASP A 103 -13.31 20.98 3.99
C ASP A 103 -12.06 21.30 3.17
N LYS A 104 -12.28 21.66 1.91
CA LYS A 104 -11.19 21.96 0.96
C LYS A 104 -10.22 23.03 1.47
N GLU A 105 -10.71 23.93 2.32
CA GLU A 105 -9.92 25.00 2.92
C GLU A 105 -8.86 24.50 3.92
N ASN A 106 -9.06 23.31 4.49
CA ASN A 106 -8.14 22.68 5.42
C ASN A 106 -7.12 21.77 4.71
N ILE A 107 -7.32 21.47 3.41
CA ILE A 107 -6.42 20.62 2.62
C ILE A 107 -5.30 21.48 2.06
N VAL A 108 -4.08 21.25 2.52
CA VAL A 108 -2.89 22.03 2.13
C VAL A 108 -2.07 21.37 1.02
N ALA A 109 -2.25 20.05 0.82
CA ALA A 109 -1.55 19.27 -0.20
C ALA A 109 -2.27 17.94 -0.44
N HIS A 110 -1.76 17.14 -1.38
CA HIS A 110 -2.18 15.77 -1.61
C HIS A 110 -0.95 14.86 -1.72
N LEU A 111 -1.02 13.69 -1.08
CA LEU A 111 -0.09 12.59 -1.30
C LEU A 111 -0.72 11.57 -2.24
N TYR A 112 0.11 10.95 -3.07
CA TYR A 112 -0.29 9.88 -4.01
C TYR A 112 0.45 8.61 -3.60
N LEU A 113 -0.24 7.73 -2.89
CA LEU A 113 0.36 6.55 -2.29
C LEU A 113 -0.41 5.29 -2.68
N PRO A 114 0.26 4.11 -2.71
CA PRO A 114 -0.44 2.85 -2.89
C PRO A 114 -1.49 2.62 -1.79
N GLU A 115 -2.71 2.19 -2.17
CA GLU A 115 -3.81 1.86 -1.26
C GLU A 115 -3.38 0.95 -0.11
N GLN A 116 -2.45 0.04 -0.38
CA GLN A 116 -1.91 -0.90 0.60
C GLN A 116 -1.21 -0.22 1.79
N MET A 117 -0.67 0.99 1.61
CA MET A 117 -0.05 1.74 2.71
C MET A 117 -1.08 2.29 3.70
N LEU A 118 -2.28 2.57 3.22
CA LEU A 118 -3.38 3.05 4.04
C LEU A 118 -4.19 1.89 4.63
N GLY A 119 -4.24 0.74 3.95
CA GLY A 119 -5.10 -0.39 4.30
C GLY A 119 -6.59 -0.11 4.08
N ALA A 120 -6.92 0.99 3.40
CA ALA A 120 -8.27 1.45 3.10
C ALA A 120 -8.28 2.26 1.80
N LYS A 121 -9.45 2.40 1.17
CA LYS A 121 -9.62 3.17 -0.07
C LYS A 121 -9.56 4.68 0.14
N GLU A 122 -9.87 5.13 1.35
CA GLU A 122 -9.95 6.54 1.71
C GLU A 122 -9.24 6.78 3.04
N GLY A 123 -8.63 7.93 3.17
CA GLY A 123 -7.96 8.38 4.39
C GLY A 123 -7.33 9.74 4.19
N PHE A 124 -6.69 10.20 5.23
CA PHE A 124 -6.10 11.53 5.33
C PHE A 124 -4.67 11.45 5.86
N ALA A 125 -3.94 12.54 5.72
CA ALA A 125 -2.63 12.71 6.30
C ALA A 125 -2.59 13.97 7.16
N LEU A 126 -2.15 13.85 8.41
CA LEU A 126 -1.81 14.99 9.24
C LEU A 126 -0.33 15.31 9.08
N LYS A 127 -0.02 16.53 8.64
CA LYS A 127 1.37 16.99 8.58
C LYS A 127 1.83 17.37 9.99
N VAL A 128 2.86 16.70 10.47
CA VAL A 128 3.43 16.91 11.80
C VAL A 128 4.23 18.22 11.83
N SER A 129 3.99 19.03 12.84
CA SER A 129 4.78 20.22 13.16
C SER A 129 5.21 20.15 14.63
N GLY A 130 6.46 20.53 14.91
CA GLY A 130 7.01 20.45 16.27
C GLY A 130 7.76 19.14 16.55
N GLU A 131 8.24 19.01 17.78
CA GLU A 131 9.12 17.91 18.23
C GLU A 131 8.48 17.04 19.31
N ASP A 132 7.20 17.21 19.57
CA ASP A 132 6.51 16.59 20.71
C ASP A 132 6.47 15.06 20.62
N MET A 133 6.52 14.51 19.41
CA MET A 133 6.40 13.08 19.14
C MET A 133 7.74 12.37 18.83
N VAL A 134 8.86 13.02 19.09
CA VAL A 134 10.20 12.46 18.80
C VAL A 134 10.43 11.16 19.56
N SER A 135 9.88 11.00 20.76
CA SER A 135 9.94 9.76 21.55
C SER A 135 9.25 8.56 20.86
N GLU A 136 8.29 8.82 20.00
CA GLU A 136 7.59 7.81 19.19
C GLU A 136 8.23 7.63 17.79
N GLY A 137 9.35 8.30 17.54
CA GLY A 137 10.04 8.26 16.24
C GLY A 137 9.42 9.13 15.16
N VAL A 138 8.46 9.99 15.51
CA VAL A 138 7.77 10.93 14.62
C VAL A 138 8.47 12.28 14.70
N LEU A 139 8.87 12.82 13.55
CA LEU A 139 9.62 14.08 13.45
C LEU A 139 8.80 15.16 12.77
N SER A 140 9.19 16.41 13.00
CA SER A 140 8.60 17.55 12.29
C SER A 140 8.80 17.38 10.78
N GLY A 141 7.72 17.57 10.02
CA GLY A 141 7.68 17.35 8.57
C GLY A 141 7.16 15.98 8.14
N ASP A 142 7.02 15.02 9.05
CA ASP A 142 6.39 13.74 8.78
C ASP A 142 4.90 13.90 8.46
N TYR A 143 4.33 12.86 7.86
CA TYR A 143 2.90 12.74 7.61
C TYR A 143 2.37 11.50 8.33
N LEU A 144 1.45 11.69 9.25
CA LEU A 144 0.69 10.60 9.88
C LEU A 144 -0.50 10.26 9.00
N LEU A 145 -0.46 9.09 8.36
CA LEU A 145 -1.57 8.59 7.55
C LEU A 145 -2.61 7.99 8.48
N PHE A 146 -3.85 8.41 8.36
CA PHE A 146 -4.94 7.92 9.19
C PHE A 146 -6.22 7.65 8.41
N VAL A 147 -7.02 6.76 8.93
CA VAL A 147 -8.37 6.47 8.43
C VAL A 147 -9.39 6.96 9.45
N GLU A 148 -10.53 7.43 8.97
CA GLU A 148 -11.64 7.78 9.86
C GLU A 148 -12.04 6.56 10.70
N SER A 149 -12.06 6.73 12.01
CA SER A 149 -12.43 5.69 12.95
C SER A 149 -12.82 6.29 14.27
N GLN A 150 -13.79 5.69 14.94
CA GLN A 150 -14.15 5.96 16.31
C GLN A 150 -13.73 4.80 17.26
N GLU A 151 -13.01 3.82 16.71
CA GLU A 151 -12.52 2.66 17.44
C GLU A 151 -10.99 2.65 17.42
N ALA A 152 -10.38 2.47 18.57
CA ALA A 152 -8.95 2.30 18.73
C ALA A 152 -8.66 1.20 19.77
N LYS A 153 -7.47 0.65 19.71
CA LYS A 153 -6.95 -0.29 20.71
C LYS A 153 -6.00 0.45 21.64
N ASP A 154 -5.82 -0.11 22.82
CA ASP A 154 -4.81 0.41 23.76
C ASP A 154 -3.45 0.58 23.09
N GLN A 155 -2.82 1.74 23.28
CA GLN A 155 -1.56 2.20 22.68
C GLN A 155 -1.63 2.60 21.19
N ASP A 156 -2.78 2.57 20.54
CA ASP A 156 -2.91 3.11 19.19
C ASP A 156 -2.64 4.62 19.17
N LEU A 157 -2.02 5.10 18.07
CA LEU A 157 -1.98 6.52 17.77
C LEU A 157 -3.29 6.93 17.11
N ILE A 158 -3.90 7.95 17.62
CA ILE A 158 -5.18 8.46 17.14
C ILE A 158 -5.07 9.94 16.78
N ILE A 159 -5.90 10.38 15.87
CA ILE A 159 -6.07 11.80 15.54
C ILE A 159 -7.33 12.27 16.22
N ILE A 160 -7.20 13.38 16.93
CA ILE A 160 -8.27 13.98 17.70
C ILE A 160 -8.52 15.44 17.28
N LEU A 161 -9.73 15.89 17.48
CA LEU A 161 -10.15 17.27 17.39
C LEU A 161 -10.47 17.79 18.80
N SER A 162 -9.81 18.86 19.20
CA SER A 162 -10.09 19.59 20.44
C SER A 162 -10.29 21.07 20.11
N GLY A 163 -11.53 21.56 20.21
CA GLY A 163 -11.88 22.87 19.70
C GLY A 163 -11.63 22.99 18.19
N ASN A 164 -10.68 23.84 17.79
CA ASN A 164 -10.26 24.03 16.40
C ASN A 164 -8.86 23.43 16.11
N GLU A 165 -8.31 22.66 17.02
CA GLU A 165 -6.99 22.07 16.89
C GLU A 165 -7.10 20.58 16.62
N ILE A 166 -6.34 20.11 15.62
CA ILE A 166 -6.17 18.71 15.30
C ILE A 166 -4.82 18.26 15.83
N ALA A 167 -4.82 17.22 16.63
CA ALA A 167 -3.60 16.70 17.23
C ALA A 167 -3.54 15.17 17.13
N CYS A 168 -2.33 14.62 17.25
CA CYS A 168 -2.12 13.21 17.48
C CYS A 168 -2.00 12.95 18.98
N ALA A 169 -2.67 11.92 19.46
CA ALA A 169 -2.63 11.45 20.84
C ALA A 169 -2.42 9.95 20.89
N LYS A 170 -2.00 9.42 22.03
CA LYS A 170 -1.97 7.99 22.31
C LYS A 170 -3.25 7.61 23.05
N TYR A 171 -3.95 6.62 22.53
CA TYR A 171 -5.16 6.08 23.13
C TYR A 171 -4.81 5.06 24.23
N HIS A 172 -5.55 5.12 25.33
CA HIS A 172 -5.42 4.20 26.46
C HIS A 172 -6.78 3.62 26.82
N TYR A 173 -6.81 2.31 27.03
CA TYR A 173 -7.98 1.59 27.49
C TYR A 173 -7.62 0.69 28.68
N HIS A 174 -8.04 1.09 29.86
CA HIS A 174 -7.79 0.34 31.09
C HIS A 174 -9.07 0.20 31.93
N HIS A 175 -9.38 -1.03 32.32
CA HIS A 175 -10.51 -1.35 33.21
C HIS A 175 -11.88 -0.81 32.78
N GLY A 176 -12.11 -0.64 31.49
CA GLY A 176 -13.36 -0.10 30.96
C GLY A 176 -13.39 1.42 30.82
N GLU A 177 -12.29 2.10 31.13
CA GLU A 177 -12.14 3.55 30.99
C GLU A 177 -11.26 3.87 29.79
N GLU A 178 -11.70 4.85 29.01
CA GLU A 178 -10.99 5.41 27.86
C GLU A 178 -10.31 6.71 28.23
N SER A 179 -9.05 6.86 27.85
CA SER A 179 -8.31 8.09 28.04
C SER A 179 -7.33 8.33 26.90
N MET A 180 -6.84 9.55 26.77
CA MET A 180 -5.90 9.96 25.75
C MET A 180 -4.76 10.74 26.39
N SER A 181 -3.54 10.54 25.92
CA SER A 181 -2.38 11.32 26.38
C SER A 181 -1.69 11.99 25.22
N PHE A 182 -1.31 13.24 25.40
CA PHE A 182 -0.41 13.94 24.48
C PHE A 182 1.04 13.65 24.83
N PHE A 183 1.93 13.71 23.84
CA PHE A 183 3.34 13.36 23.99
C PHE A 183 4.14 14.39 24.81
N ASN A 184 3.71 15.66 24.78
CA ASN A 184 4.37 16.78 25.48
C ASN A 184 3.65 17.23 26.76
N ALA A 185 2.46 16.72 27.01
CA ALA A 185 1.67 17.10 28.17
C ALA A 185 1.78 16.05 29.29
N ARG A 186 1.89 16.54 30.53
CA ARG A 186 1.80 15.67 31.71
C ARG A 186 0.34 15.33 32.08
N GLU A 187 -0.60 15.84 31.31
CA GLU A 187 -2.03 15.69 31.57
C GLU A 187 -2.64 14.67 30.64
N THR A 188 -3.35 13.73 31.22
CA THR A 188 -4.24 12.82 30.54
C THR A 188 -5.55 13.53 30.25
N ILE A 189 -6.00 13.51 28.99
CA ILE A 189 -7.29 14.05 28.59
C ILE A 189 -8.31 12.92 28.58
N TYR A 190 -9.41 13.13 29.30
CA TYR A 190 -10.57 12.24 29.22
C TYR A 190 -11.43 12.58 28.02
N SER A 191 -12.17 11.61 27.50
CA SER A 191 -12.92 11.67 26.22
C SER A 191 -13.91 12.85 26.10
N ASP A 192 -14.27 13.49 27.20
CA ASP A 192 -15.27 14.57 27.22
C ASP A 192 -14.80 15.90 26.60
N SER A 193 -13.50 16.09 26.38
CA SER A 193 -12.91 17.36 25.90
C SER A 193 -12.31 17.29 24.49
N ALA A 194 -12.21 16.11 23.91
CA ALA A 194 -11.67 15.89 22.56
C ALA A 194 -12.41 14.77 21.84
N MET A 195 -12.62 14.94 20.55
CA MET A 195 -13.29 13.95 19.70
C MET A 195 -12.25 13.20 18.87
N MET A 196 -12.25 11.87 18.95
CA MET A 196 -11.47 11.04 18.05
C MET A 196 -12.05 11.15 16.62
N ILE A 197 -11.20 11.47 15.65
CA ILE A 197 -11.58 11.59 14.23
C ILE A 197 -10.97 10.50 13.37
N GLY A 198 -9.92 9.83 13.85
CA GLY A 198 -9.32 8.75 13.09
C GLY A 198 -8.21 8.03 13.83
N ARG A 199 -7.84 6.88 13.28
CA ARG A 199 -6.74 6.05 13.76
C ARG A 199 -5.57 6.08 12.78
N VAL A 200 -4.38 6.33 13.29
CA VAL A 200 -3.14 6.33 12.51
C VAL A 200 -2.83 4.89 12.07
N VAL A 201 -2.54 4.73 10.80
CA VAL A 201 -2.25 3.42 10.19
C VAL A 201 -0.83 3.32 9.65
N ALA A 202 -0.21 4.47 9.30
CA ALA A 202 1.16 4.50 8.80
C ALA A 202 1.80 5.88 9.02
N LEU A 203 3.12 5.93 8.87
CA LEU A 203 3.90 7.17 8.84
C LEU A 203 4.61 7.25 7.48
N TYR A 204 4.50 8.41 6.84
CA TYR A 204 5.27 8.73 5.64
C TYR A 204 6.25 9.84 5.97
N ARG A 205 7.53 9.61 5.66
CA ARG A 205 8.60 10.61 5.77
C ARG A 205 9.26 10.81 4.43
N ASP A 206 9.26 12.06 3.99
CA ASP A 206 9.99 12.46 2.80
C ASP A 206 11.39 12.94 3.21
N TYR A 207 12.38 12.12 2.92
CA TYR A 207 13.76 12.58 3.01
C TYR A 207 14.05 13.40 1.75
N LYS A 208 13.88 14.71 1.84
CA LYS A 208 14.38 15.59 0.78
C LYS A 208 15.87 15.32 0.63
N GLY A 209 16.20 14.47 -0.32
CA GLY A 209 17.59 14.24 -0.70
C GLY A 209 18.22 15.60 -1.00
N SER A 210 19.41 15.84 -0.50
CA SER A 210 20.30 16.86 -1.03
C SER A 210 20.19 16.81 -2.55
N GLU A 211 19.91 17.95 -3.18
CA GLU A 211 19.84 18.12 -4.63
C GLU A 211 20.99 17.34 -5.25
N ILE A 212 20.65 16.29 -6.00
CA ILE A 212 21.64 15.62 -6.85
C ILE A 212 21.87 16.61 -7.98
N HIS A 213 22.86 17.45 -7.81
CA HIS A 213 23.39 18.25 -8.90
C HIS A 213 23.97 17.26 -9.94
N ALA A 214 23.20 17.04 -11.00
CA ALA A 214 23.66 16.32 -12.18
C ALA A 214 24.57 17.22 -13.03
#